data_241ef0582e24eeccc746b220c04d5bb1
#
_entry.id   241ef0582e24eeccc746b220c04d5bb1
#
_cell.length_a   1.000
_cell.length_b   1.000
_cell.length_c   1.000
_cell.angle_alpha   90.00
_cell.angle_beta   90.00
_cell.angle_gamma   90.00
#
_symmetry.space_group_name_H-M   'P 1'
#
loop_
_entity.id
_entity.type
_entity.pdbx_description
1 polymer ?
#
loop_
_entity_poly.entity_id
_entity_poly.type
_entity_poly.pdbx_seq_one_letter_code
_entity_poly.pdbx_strand_id
1 'polypeptide(L)'
;MIDDIPNRCDIFCNVIDNYGDIGVGWRLARQLAYEHGLAVRLWVDDLNSLSKLCHEVDATLESQHCRGVEVRCWAQPFSDVQPAELVIEAFACKLPQGYIEAMAAQQQSIWINLEYLSAEDWVAGCHKLPSPHPSLPLTKYFFFPGFTRQTGGLLLEGDLFARRDAFQNDAAQQQSFWQSIDMEMPGVETLKISLFGYENTALAGLYDIWAASGQPVLCLVPEGRILPQIGQYFGDVAPRAGSSYACGNLRVHVLPFVEQERYDELLWACDVNYVRGEDSCVRAQWAARPFIWQIYPQHDAVHWNKLQAFLDLYNVPLSAAASQAMQGLWWTWNRGEGAGRVWPDFAAARDELNEHAQHWARQLAANNLALNLLDFSQKIGRMRAIEIEGQ
;
A
#
# COMPACT_ATOMS: atom_id res chain seq x y z
N MET A 1 -24.35 -29.61 1.67
CA MET A 1 -23.05 -28.95 1.68
C MET A 1 -23.38 -27.49 1.91
N ILE A 2 -23.23 -27.03 3.14
CA ILE A 2 -23.39 -25.60 3.48
C ILE A 2 -22.14 -24.95 2.88
N ASP A 3 -22.33 -23.95 2.04
CA ASP A 3 -21.22 -23.13 1.51
C ASP A 3 -20.56 -22.45 2.71
N ASP A 4 -19.42 -22.98 3.14
CA ASP A 4 -18.64 -22.51 4.31
C ASP A 4 -17.89 -21.18 4.04
N ILE A 5 -18.20 -20.51 2.95
CA ILE A 5 -17.60 -19.22 2.58
C ILE A 5 -18.43 -18.10 3.23
N PRO A 6 -17.83 -17.16 3.95
CA PRO A 6 -18.55 -15.97 4.40
C PRO A 6 -19.21 -15.28 3.21
N ASN A 7 -20.51 -14.97 3.33
CA ASN A 7 -21.21 -14.20 2.28
C ASN A 7 -21.06 -12.71 2.47
N ARG A 8 -20.86 -12.26 3.72
CA ARG A 8 -20.75 -10.83 4.08
C ARG A 8 -19.45 -10.58 4.84
N CYS A 9 -18.85 -9.43 4.56
CA CYS A 9 -17.64 -8.98 5.24
C CYS A 9 -17.80 -7.53 5.70
N ASP A 10 -17.52 -7.27 6.97
CA ASP A 10 -17.37 -5.92 7.52
C ASP A 10 -15.89 -5.62 7.71
N ILE A 11 -15.40 -4.54 7.12
CA ILE A 11 -14.04 -4.04 7.30
C ILE A 11 -14.13 -2.70 8.03
N PHE A 12 -13.48 -2.59 9.16
CA PHE A 12 -13.37 -1.35 9.93
C PHE A 12 -11.98 -0.76 9.76
N CYS A 13 -11.91 0.50 9.35
CA CYS A 13 -10.67 1.22 9.14
C CYS A 13 -10.73 2.60 9.81
N ASN A 14 -9.82 2.85 10.75
CA ASN A 14 -9.55 4.17 11.30
C ASN A 14 -8.35 4.75 10.56
N VAL A 15 -8.47 5.97 10.03
CA VAL A 15 -7.45 6.60 9.21
C VAL A 15 -6.44 7.32 10.10
N ILE A 16 -5.23 6.75 10.24
CA ILE A 16 -4.12 7.32 11.03
C ILE A 16 -3.04 7.90 10.11
N ASP A 17 -2.56 7.13 9.13
CA ASP A 17 -1.60 7.60 8.11
C ASP A 17 -2.34 8.05 6.84
N ASN A 18 -3.15 9.11 6.94
CA ASN A 18 -3.87 9.74 5.83
C ASN A 18 -4.44 8.74 4.80
N TYR A 19 -3.61 8.24 3.88
CA TYR A 19 -4.03 7.39 2.76
C TYR A 19 -3.53 5.95 2.89
N GLY A 20 -2.60 5.64 3.80
CA GLY A 20 -2.00 4.32 3.94
C GLY A 20 -3.03 3.29 4.40
N ASP A 21 -3.64 3.53 5.55
CA ASP A 21 -4.58 2.60 6.18
C ASP A 21 -5.82 2.40 5.31
N ILE A 22 -6.44 3.50 4.89
CA ILE A 22 -7.65 3.43 4.06
C ILE A 22 -7.34 2.89 2.66
N GLY A 23 -6.15 3.11 2.13
CA GLY A 23 -5.71 2.56 0.85
C GLY A 23 -5.70 1.04 0.86
N VAL A 24 -5.12 0.42 1.89
CA VAL A 24 -5.15 -1.03 2.08
C VAL A 24 -6.57 -1.53 2.30
N GLY A 25 -7.34 -0.87 3.19
CA GLY A 25 -8.73 -1.24 3.49
C GLY A 25 -9.62 -1.19 2.25
N TRP A 26 -9.51 -0.15 1.44
CA TRP A 26 -10.27 0.02 0.20
C TRP A 26 -9.92 -1.03 -0.87
N ARG A 27 -8.62 -1.33 -1.08
CA ARG A 27 -8.20 -2.39 -2.01
C ARG A 27 -8.71 -3.74 -1.57
N LEU A 28 -8.56 -4.08 -0.28
CA LEU A 28 -9.04 -5.34 0.27
C LEU A 28 -10.56 -5.46 0.10
N ALA A 29 -11.31 -4.41 0.43
CA ALA A 29 -12.77 -4.40 0.29
C ALA A 29 -13.19 -4.68 -1.15
N ARG A 30 -12.57 -4.01 -2.13
CA ARG A 30 -12.87 -4.21 -3.55
C ARG A 30 -12.47 -5.61 -4.02
N GLN A 31 -11.29 -6.10 -3.63
CA GLN A 31 -10.84 -7.42 -4.03
C GLN A 31 -11.79 -8.51 -3.49
N LEU A 32 -12.19 -8.43 -2.23
CA LEU A 32 -13.16 -9.36 -1.65
C LEU A 32 -14.53 -9.30 -2.34
N ALA A 33 -14.98 -8.11 -2.73
CA ALA A 33 -16.25 -7.95 -3.44
C ALA A 33 -16.18 -8.48 -4.88
N TYR A 34 -15.18 -8.08 -5.65
CA TYR A 34 -15.11 -8.39 -7.09
C TYR A 34 -14.62 -9.80 -7.40
N GLU A 35 -13.56 -10.23 -6.73
CA GLU A 35 -12.92 -11.51 -7.07
C GLU A 35 -13.51 -12.68 -6.30
N HIS A 36 -14.07 -12.39 -5.10
CA HIS A 36 -14.58 -13.43 -4.22
C HIS A 36 -16.09 -13.37 -3.96
N GLY A 37 -16.78 -12.36 -4.50
CA GLY A 37 -18.24 -12.27 -4.49
C GLY A 37 -18.86 -11.97 -3.12
N LEU A 38 -18.09 -11.46 -2.15
CA LEU A 38 -18.62 -11.10 -0.85
C LEU A 38 -19.42 -9.78 -0.92
N ALA A 39 -20.51 -9.69 -0.16
CA ALA A 39 -21.16 -8.42 0.15
C ALA A 39 -20.32 -7.69 1.23
N VAL A 40 -19.53 -6.72 0.80
CA VAL A 40 -18.55 -6.03 1.67
C VAL A 40 -19.11 -4.69 2.13
N ARG A 41 -19.06 -4.43 3.46
CA ARG A 41 -19.24 -3.08 4.03
C ARG A 41 -17.89 -2.59 4.57
N LEU A 42 -17.48 -1.41 4.12
CA LEU A 42 -16.29 -0.73 4.58
C LEU A 42 -16.70 0.46 5.47
N TRP A 43 -16.36 0.36 6.75
CA TRP A 43 -16.59 1.39 7.76
C TRP A 43 -15.35 2.28 7.89
N VAL A 44 -15.51 3.58 7.65
CA VAL A 44 -14.40 4.54 7.61
C VAL A 44 -14.75 5.75 8.47
N ASP A 45 -13.85 6.18 9.32
CA ASP A 45 -14.01 7.38 10.16
C ASP A 45 -13.70 8.69 9.42
N ASP A 46 -12.86 8.65 8.38
CA ASP A 46 -12.55 9.79 7.52
C ASP A 46 -12.84 9.51 6.04
N LEU A 47 -14.09 9.78 5.62
CA LEU A 47 -14.51 9.66 4.22
C LEU A 47 -13.84 10.68 3.29
N ASN A 48 -13.30 11.81 3.81
CA ASN A 48 -12.56 12.75 2.97
C ASN A 48 -11.27 12.14 2.46
N SER A 49 -10.58 11.35 3.28
CA SER A 49 -9.39 10.62 2.84
C SER A 49 -9.74 9.55 1.80
N LEU A 50 -10.84 8.83 1.97
CA LEU A 50 -11.29 7.83 0.98
C LEU A 50 -11.71 8.49 -0.35
N SER A 51 -12.40 9.64 -0.32
CA SER A 51 -12.82 10.35 -1.54
C SER A 51 -11.66 10.83 -2.40
N LYS A 52 -10.46 11.01 -1.82
CA LYS A 52 -9.23 11.29 -2.59
C LYS A 52 -8.73 10.05 -3.35
N LEU A 53 -8.91 8.86 -2.76
CA LEU A 53 -8.51 7.59 -3.38
C LEU A 53 -9.52 7.10 -4.42
N CYS A 54 -10.79 7.48 -4.26
CA CYS A 54 -11.88 7.14 -5.17
C CYS A 54 -12.84 8.32 -5.27
N HIS A 55 -12.80 9.06 -6.37
CA HIS A 55 -13.61 10.28 -6.57
C HIS A 55 -15.12 10.01 -6.67
N GLU A 56 -15.53 8.75 -6.83
CA GLU A 56 -16.95 8.36 -6.80
C GLU A 56 -17.53 8.39 -5.37
N VAL A 57 -16.68 8.43 -4.35
CA VAL A 57 -17.11 8.50 -2.95
C VAL A 57 -17.47 9.92 -2.56
N ASP A 58 -18.71 10.12 -2.16
CA ASP A 58 -19.20 11.39 -1.58
C ASP A 58 -18.99 11.36 -0.05
N ALA A 59 -18.08 12.19 0.44
CA ALA A 59 -17.75 12.25 1.87
C ALA A 59 -18.87 12.79 2.76
N THR A 60 -19.96 13.32 2.18
CA THR A 60 -21.12 13.86 2.92
C THR A 60 -22.19 12.81 3.21
N LEU A 61 -22.13 11.64 2.57
CA LEU A 61 -23.10 10.57 2.72
C LEU A 61 -22.72 9.61 3.83
N GLU A 62 -23.66 9.27 4.70
CA GLU A 62 -23.46 8.29 5.78
C GLU A 62 -23.32 6.85 5.24
N SER A 63 -23.96 6.56 4.11
CA SER A 63 -23.93 5.25 3.45
C SER A 63 -24.08 5.41 1.94
N GLN A 64 -23.25 4.68 1.19
CA GLN A 64 -23.27 4.70 -0.27
C GLN A 64 -22.69 3.41 -0.84
N HIS A 65 -23.02 3.08 -2.09
CA HIS A 65 -22.39 1.99 -2.81
C HIS A 65 -21.43 2.56 -3.84
N CYS A 66 -20.19 2.15 -3.76
CA CYS A 66 -19.15 2.55 -4.69
C CYS A 66 -18.34 1.32 -5.10
N ARG A 67 -18.21 1.07 -6.40
CA ARG A 67 -17.40 -0.05 -6.94
C ARG A 67 -17.67 -1.37 -6.19
N GLY A 68 -18.92 -1.78 -6.09
CA GLY A 68 -19.34 -3.04 -5.47
C GLY A 68 -19.20 -3.14 -3.95
N VAL A 69 -18.75 -2.08 -3.29
CA VAL A 69 -18.58 -2.01 -1.83
C VAL A 69 -19.59 -1.05 -1.23
N GLU A 70 -20.25 -1.45 -0.15
CA GLU A 70 -21.05 -0.56 0.68
C GLU A 70 -20.11 0.24 1.61
N VAL A 71 -19.89 1.51 1.30
CA VAL A 71 -19.07 2.43 2.12
C VAL A 71 -19.96 3.10 3.16
N ARG A 72 -19.54 3.05 4.42
CA ARG A 72 -20.25 3.64 5.54
C ARG A 72 -19.37 4.58 6.35
N CYS A 73 -19.93 5.71 6.75
CA CYS A 73 -19.32 6.60 7.72
C CYS A 73 -19.30 5.92 9.11
N TRP A 74 -18.13 5.80 9.68
CA TRP A 74 -17.96 5.31 11.05
C TRP A 74 -18.03 6.47 12.03
N ALA A 75 -19.25 6.89 12.37
CA ALA A 75 -19.53 8.00 13.28
C ALA A 75 -20.06 7.52 14.65
N GLN A 76 -20.10 8.42 15.61
CA GLN A 76 -20.76 8.20 16.90
C GLN A 76 -22.06 9.02 16.97
N PRO A 77 -23.19 8.47 17.48
CA PRO A 77 -23.34 7.08 17.94
C PRO A 77 -23.29 6.09 16.80
N PHE A 78 -22.70 4.90 17.05
CA PHE A 78 -22.57 3.86 16.03
C PHE A 78 -23.96 3.27 15.69
N SER A 79 -24.20 3.05 14.42
CA SER A 79 -25.48 2.50 13.91
C SER A 79 -25.70 1.08 14.42
N ASP A 80 -26.94 0.76 14.81
CA ASP A 80 -27.33 -0.61 15.12
C ASP A 80 -27.46 -1.43 13.83
N VAL A 81 -26.50 -2.32 13.61
CA VAL A 81 -26.41 -3.15 12.42
C VAL A 81 -26.09 -4.60 12.77
N GLN A 82 -26.63 -5.54 11.99
CA GLN A 82 -26.27 -6.93 12.10
C GLN A 82 -24.82 -7.14 11.64
N PRO A 83 -23.92 -7.71 12.47
CA PRO A 83 -22.56 -8.04 12.08
C PRO A 83 -22.48 -9.03 10.92
N ALA A 84 -21.44 -8.92 10.12
CA ALA A 84 -21.14 -9.87 9.05
C ALA A 84 -20.53 -11.17 9.61
N GLU A 85 -20.51 -12.23 8.77
CA GLU A 85 -19.86 -13.51 9.08
C GLU A 85 -18.33 -13.36 9.21
N LEU A 86 -17.73 -12.48 8.40
CA LEU A 86 -16.33 -12.08 8.48
C LEU A 86 -16.22 -10.64 8.93
N VAL A 87 -15.49 -10.38 10.01
CA VAL A 87 -15.26 -9.04 10.53
C VAL A 87 -13.75 -8.80 10.59
N ILE A 88 -13.31 -7.79 9.85
CA ILE A 88 -11.91 -7.38 9.78
C ILE A 88 -11.75 -6.05 10.51
N GLU A 89 -11.02 -6.09 11.60
CA GLU A 89 -10.52 -4.93 12.33
C GLU A 89 -9.17 -4.55 11.72
N ALA A 90 -9.12 -3.52 10.88
CA ALA A 90 -7.87 -3.12 10.26
C ALA A 90 -7.01 -2.30 11.23
N PHE A 91 -5.75 -2.71 11.39
CA PHE A 91 -4.71 -1.97 12.13
C PHE A 91 -5.08 -1.67 13.59
N ALA A 92 -5.74 -2.63 14.24
CA ALA A 92 -6.20 -2.53 15.63
C ALA A 92 -7.07 -1.29 15.92
N CYS A 93 -7.97 -0.93 15.00
CA CYS A 93 -8.80 0.28 15.05
C CYS A 93 -9.87 0.30 16.15
N LYS A 94 -9.98 -0.75 16.98
CA LYS A 94 -10.92 -0.90 18.09
C LYS A 94 -12.38 -0.74 17.71
N LEU A 95 -13.01 -1.86 17.38
CA LEU A 95 -14.44 -1.90 17.05
C LEU A 95 -15.34 -1.26 18.09
N PRO A 96 -16.51 -0.68 17.70
CA PRO A 96 -17.51 -0.19 18.63
C PRO A 96 -17.98 -1.29 19.58
N GLN A 97 -18.14 -0.96 20.87
CA GLN A 97 -18.51 -1.93 21.90
C GLN A 97 -19.86 -2.63 21.59
N GLY A 98 -20.86 -1.87 21.16
CA GLY A 98 -22.18 -2.44 20.79
C GLY A 98 -22.09 -3.41 19.62
N TYR A 99 -21.17 -3.18 18.66
CA TYR A 99 -20.92 -4.11 17.56
C TYR A 99 -20.26 -5.41 18.05
N ILE A 100 -19.30 -5.33 18.98
CA ILE A 100 -18.68 -6.50 19.61
C ILE A 100 -19.73 -7.33 20.38
N GLU A 101 -20.63 -6.67 21.12
CA GLU A 101 -21.72 -7.33 21.83
C GLU A 101 -22.70 -8.02 20.88
N ALA A 102 -23.02 -7.39 19.74
CA ALA A 102 -23.85 -7.99 18.70
C ALA A 102 -23.17 -9.22 18.04
N MET A 103 -21.87 -9.18 17.80
CA MET A 103 -21.10 -10.34 17.35
C MET A 103 -21.18 -11.50 18.37
N ALA A 104 -21.06 -11.19 19.68
CA ALA A 104 -21.15 -12.19 20.73
C ALA A 104 -22.53 -12.83 20.84
N ALA A 105 -23.60 -12.04 20.63
CA ALA A 105 -24.98 -12.54 20.63
C ALA A 105 -25.26 -13.48 19.46
N GLN A 106 -24.70 -13.23 18.28
CA GLN A 106 -24.89 -14.06 17.09
C GLN A 106 -24.02 -15.32 17.07
N GLN A 107 -22.82 -15.25 17.66
CA GLN A 107 -21.78 -16.31 17.71
C GLN A 107 -21.33 -16.83 16.32
N GLN A 108 -21.66 -16.13 15.24
CA GLN A 108 -21.35 -16.54 13.86
C GLN A 108 -20.14 -15.81 13.27
N SER A 109 -19.80 -14.62 13.80
CA SER A 109 -18.73 -13.80 13.25
C SER A 109 -17.34 -14.36 13.54
N ILE A 110 -16.52 -14.41 12.49
CA ILE A 110 -15.08 -14.66 12.58
C ILE A 110 -14.39 -13.29 12.64
N TRP A 111 -13.72 -13.01 13.74
CA TRP A 111 -13.08 -11.73 14.00
C TRP A 111 -11.59 -11.78 13.73
N ILE A 112 -11.13 -11.05 12.74
CA ILE A 112 -9.73 -10.94 12.35
C ILE A 112 -9.22 -9.52 12.60
N ASN A 113 -8.09 -9.39 13.26
CA ASN A 113 -7.32 -8.16 13.29
C ASN A 113 -6.26 -8.22 12.19
N LEU A 114 -6.46 -7.42 11.15
CA LEU A 114 -5.48 -7.25 10.08
C LEU A 114 -4.41 -6.27 10.56
N GLU A 115 -3.21 -6.78 10.79
CA GLU A 115 -2.07 -6.04 11.30
C GLU A 115 -1.34 -5.27 10.19
N TYR A 116 -0.42 -4.39 10.59
CA TYR A 116 0.48 -3.70 9.67
C TYR A 116 1.46 -4.65 9.00
N LEU A 117 1.83 -4.32 7.77
CA LEU A 117 2.85 -5.03 7.00
C LEU A 117 4.19 -5.05 7.73
N SER A 118 4.80 -6.22 7.88
CA SER A 118 6.16 -6.36 8.44
C SER A 118 6.93 -7.51 7.80
N ALA A 119 8.26 -7.34 7.73
CA ALA A 119 9.22 -8.37 7.36
C ALA A 119 9.99 -8.92 8.58
N GLU A 120 9.65 -8.48 9.80
CA GLU A 120 10.32 -8.90 11.02
C GLU A 120 10.03 -10.38 11.34
N ASP A 121 11.04 -11.12 11.78
CA ASP A 121 10.95 -12.58 12.02
C ASP A 121 9.88 -12.99 13.04
N TRP A 122 9.62 -12.16 14.06
CA TRP A 122 8.63 -12.46 15.09
C TRP A 122 7.19 -12.55 14.55
N VAL A 123 6.91 -11.89 13.43
CA VAL A 123 5.58 -11.83 12.80
C VAL A 123 5.08 -13.22 12.42
N ALA A 124 5.97 -14.07 11.92
CA ALA A 124 5.63 -15.45 11.56
C ALA A 124 5.09 -16.25 12.77
N GLY A 125 5.64 -16.01 13.96
CA GLY A 125 5.19 -16.64 15.20
C GLY A 125 3.87 -16.10 15.75
N CYS A 126 3.48 -14.89 15.34
CA CYS A 126 2.24 -14.24 15.79
C CYS A 126 1.08 -14.37 14.78
N HIS A 127 1.37 -14.70 13.54
CA HIS A 127 0.39 -14.84 12.48
C HIS A 127 -0.63 -15.96 12.78
N LYS A 128 -1.92 -15.63 12.73
CA LYS A 128 -3.06 -16.51 13.03
C LYS A 128 -3.20 -16.92 14.49
N LEU A 129 -2.48 -16.31 15.42
CA LEU A 129 -2.67 -16.57 16.84
C LEU A 129 -4.05 -16.10 17.31
N PRO A 130 -4.77 -16.92 18.11
CA PRO A 130 -6.02 -16.55 18.72
C PRO A 130 -5.81 -15.62 19.94
N SER A 131 -6.72 -14.68 20.12
CA SER A 131 -6.83 -13.82 21.29
C SER A 131 -8.27 -13.88 21.81
N PRO A 132 -8.58 -14.77 22.79
CA PRO A 132 -9.91 -14.84 23.38
C PRO A 132 -10.30 -13.51 24.04
N HIS A 133 -11.55 -13.10 23.83
CA HIS A 133 -12.07 -11.91 24.48
C HIS A 133 -12.24 -12.18 25.99
N PRO A 134 -11.85 -11.26 26.89
CA PRO A 134 -11.80 -11.53 28.31
C PRO A 134 -13.16 -11.84 28.98
N SER A 135 -14.28 -11.39 28.40
CA SER A 135 -15.62 -11.51 29.00
C SER A 135 -16.72 -11.97 28.04
N LEU A 136 -16.46 -12.07 26.76
CA LEU A 136 -17.45 -12.45 25.75
C LEU A 136 -17.00 -13.74 25.02
N PRO A 137 -17.93 -14.57 24.52
CA PRO A 137 -17.61 -15.81 23.80
C PRO A 137 -17.11 -15.53 22.37
N LEU A 138 -16.07 -14.70 22.26
CA LEU A 138 -15.44 -14.28 21.03
C LEU A 138 -13.94 -14.55 21.06
N THR A 139 -13.39 -14.90 19.91
CA THR A 139 -11.95 -15.00 19.70
C THR A 139 -11.58 -14.15 18.50
N LYS A 140 -10.65 -13.22 18.70
CA LYS A 140 -10.01 -12.43 17.65
C LYS A 140 -8.73 -13.15 17.21
N TYR A 141 -8.46 -13.15 15.91
CA TYR A 141 -7.25 -13.76 15.35
C TYR A 141 -6.37 -12.66 14.75
N PHE A 142 -5.08 -12.66 15.06
CA PHE A 142 -4.12 -11.74 14.45
C PHE A 142 -3.72 -12.22 13.06
N PHE A 143 -3.81 -11.34 12.08
CA PHE A 143 -3.47 -11.66 10.69
C PHE A 143 -2.46 -10.65 10.16
N PHE A 144 -1.22 -11.10 9.97
CA PHE A 144 -0.12 -10.23 9.57
C PHE A 144 0.13 -10.34 8.07
N PRO A 145 -0.03 -9.25 7.29
CA PRO A 145 0.55 -9.15 5.95
C PRO A 145 2.07 -9.29 6.02
N GLY A 146 2.67 -9.83 4.96
CA GLY A 146 4.13 -9.98 4.94
C GLY A 146 4.63 -10.69 3.68
N PHE A 147 5.92 -10.91 3.61
CA PHE A 147 6.65 -11.26 2.40
C PHE A 147 6.99 -12.76 2.30
N THR A 148 6.65 -13.55 3.31
CA THR A 148 6.98 -14.97 3.38
C THR A 148 5.72 -15.84 3.40
N ARG A 149 5.85 -17.13 3.14
CA ARG A 149 4.73 -18.09 3.24
C ARG A 149 4.22 -18.30 4.67
N GLN A 150 4.95 -17.83 5.66
CA GLN A 150 4.56 -17.91 7.07
C GLN A 150 3.71 -16.73 7.52
N THR A 151 3.44 -15.78 6.63
CA THR A 151 2.60 -14.60 6.84
C THR A 151 1.41 -14.59 5.89
N GLY A 152 0.54 -13.61 6.02
CA GLY A 152 -0.67 -13.50 5.21
C GLY A 152 -0.47 -13.16 3.74
N GLY A 153 0.75 -12.80 3.32
CA GLY A 153 1.00 -12.35 1.96
C GLY A 153 0.66 -10.89 1.74
N LEU A 154 0.56 -10.49 0.48
CA LEU A 154 0.29 -9.11 0.05
C LEU A 154 -1.00 -9.04 -0.79
N LEU A 155 -1.66 -7.88 -0.78
CA LEU A 155 -2.79 -7.62 -1.69
C LEU A 155 -2.31 -7.62 -3.14
N LEU A 156 -2.92 -8.47 -3.96
CA LEU A 156 -2.64 -8.60 -5.39
C LEU A 156 -3.92 -8.97 -6.11
N GLU A 157 -4.45 -8.06 -6.90
CA GLU A 157 -5.61 -8.30 -7.74
C GLU A 157 -5.25 -9.28 -8.89
N GLY A 158 -6.15 -10.18 -9.22
CA GLY A 158 -5.89 -11.28 -10.16
C GLY A 158 -5.49 -10.86 -11.56
N ASP A 159 -5.91 -9.67 -12.00
CA ASP A 159 -5.59 -9.11 -13.32
C ASP A 159 -4.40 -8.12 -13.32
N LEU A 160 -3.85 -7.78 -12.16
CA LEU A 160 -2.87 -6.70 -12.02
C LEU A 160 -1.64 -6.87 -12.92
N PHE A 161 -1.06 -8.06 -12.95
CA PHE A 161 0.13 -8.30 -13.78
C PHE A 161 -0.19 -8.25 -15.27
N ALA A 162 -1.36 -8.76 -15.67
CA ALA A 162 -1.78 -8.67 -17.06
C ALA A 162 -1.97 -7.20 -17.50
N ARG A 163 -2.58 -6.37 -16.64
CA ARG A 163 -2.73 -4.92 -16.90
C ARG A 163 -1.38 -4.21 -16.94
N ARG A 164 -0.50 -4.49 -15.97
CA ARG A 164 0.86 -3.92 -15.95
C ARG A 164 1.64 -4.28 -17.20
N ASP A 165 1.66 -5.56 -17.56
CA ASP A 165 2.45 -6.03 -18.70
C ASP A 165 1.87 -5.51 -20.03
N ALA A 166 0.55 -5.41 -20.15
CA ALA A 166 -0.10 -4.75 -21.29
C ALA A 166 0.33 -3.27 -21.37
N PHE A 167 0.24 -2.53 -20.28
CA PHE A 167 0.66 -1.12 -20.22
C PHE A 167 2.14 -0.93 -20.60
N GLN A 168 3.02 -1.74 -20.04
CA GLN A 168 4.47 -1.62 -20.28
C GLN A 168 4.90 -2.01 -21.71
N ASN A 169 4.12 -2.83 -22.41
CA ASN A 169 4.41 -3.29 -23.77
C ASN A 169 3.60 -2.57 -24.86
N ASP A 170 2.65 -1.71 -24.50
CA ASP A 170 1.78 -1.00 -25.45
C ASP A 170 2.08 0.51 -25.43
N ALA A 171 2.75 0.99 -26.51
CA ALA A 171 3.09 2.41 -26.66
C ALA A 171 1.84 3.32 -26.67
N ALA A 172 0.68 2.84 -27.14
CA ALA A 172 -0.53 3.64 -27.16
C ALA A 172 -1.11 3.84 -25.76
N GLN A 173 -1.08 2.80 -24.91
CA GLN A 173 -1.48 2.92 -23.50
C GLN A 173 -0.54 3.86 -22.75
N GLN A 174 0.77 3.75 -22.94
CA GLN A 174 1.74 4.67 -22.36
C GLN A 174 1.49 6.11 -22.83
N GLN A 175 1.30 6.33 -24.11
CA GLN A 175 1.00 7.66 -24.66
C GLN A 175 -0.29 8.24 -24.06
N SER A 176 -1.35 7.42 -23.92
CA SER A 176 -2.60 7.82 -23.28
C SER A 176 -2.38 8.25 -21.82
N PHE A 177 -1.55 7.51 -21.07
CA PHE A 177 -1.18 7.89 -19.71
C PHE A 177 -0.49 9.25 -19.67
N TRP A 178 0.55 9.47 -20.51
CA TRP A 178 1.28 10.73 -20.54
C TRP A 178 0.38 11.91 -20.93
N GLN A 179 -0.50 11.74 -21.90
CA GLN A 179 -1.50 12.75 -22.28
C GLN A 179 -2.48 13.05 -21.14
N SER A 180 -2.86 12.05 -20.36
CA SER A 180 -3.80 12.23 -19.25
C SER A 180 -3.25 13.02 -18.06
N ILE A 181 -1.93 13.20 -18.01
CA ILE A 181 -1.23 14.06 -17.04
C ILE A 181 -0.70 15.33 -17.70
N ASP A 182 -1.25 15.71 -18.88
CA ASP A 182 -0.89 16.90 -19.64
C ASP A 182 0.61 16.94 -20.04
N MET A 183 1.21 15.78 -20.32
CA MET A 183 2.62 15.69 -20.72
C MET A 183 2.79 14.94 -22.04
N GLU A 184 3.83 15.29 -22.77
CA GLU A 184 4.33 14.49 -23.87
C GLU A 184 5.10 13.29 -23.30
N MET A 185 5.03 12.14 -24.00
CA MET A 185 5.78 10.95 -23.63
C MET A 185 7.29 11.25 -23.70
N PRO A 186 8.06 11.08 -22.61
CA PRO A 186 9.49 11.33 -22.59
C PRO A 186 10.26 10.41 -23.53
N GLY A 187 11.39 10.90 -24.05
CA GLY A 187 12.30 10.05 -24.83
C GLY A 187 12.87 8.89 -24.01
N VAL A 188 13.30 7.85 -24.74
CA VAL A 188 13.80 6.61 -24.14
C VAL A 188 15.05 6.80 -23.27
N GLU A 189 15.82 7.86 -23.54
CA GLU A 189 17.01 8.26 -22.77
C GLU A 189 16.65 8.94 -21.44
N THR A 190 15.40 9.37 -21.24
CA THR A 190 14.97 10.10 -20.05
C THR A 190 14.73 9.10 -18.91
N LEU A 191 15.44 9.30 -17.81
CA LEU A 191 15.15 8.58 -16.55
C LEU A 191 13.88 9.12 -15.91
N LYS A 192 12.85 8.30 -15.79
CA LYS A 192 11.57 8.66 -15.20
C LYS A 192 11.51 8.19 -13.75
N ILE A 193 11.21 9.11 -12.85
CA ILE A 193 11.14 8.86 -11.41
C ILE A 193 9.78 9.30 -10.90
N SER A 194 9.05 8.43 -10.22
CA SER A 194 7.91 8.84 -9.39
C SER A 194 8.40 9.14 -7.97
N LEU A 195 7.95 10.24 -7.40
CA LEU A 195 8.34 10.65 -6.05
C LEU A 195 7.10 10.99 -5.22
N PHE A 196 6.64 10.01 -4.45
CA PHE A 196 5.58 10.18 -3.47
C PHE A 196 6.16 9.92 -2.08
N GLY A 197 6.34 11.00 -1.28
CA GLY A 197 7.06 10.96 0.00
C GLY A 197 6.42 11.80 1.09
N TYR A 198 6.86 11.56 2.32
CA TYR A 198 6.72 12.51 3.42
C TYR A 198 7.72 13.65 3.23
N GLU A 199 7.68 14.67 4.09
CA GLU A 199 8.69 15.71 4.13
C GLU A 199 10.08 15.07 4.27
N ASN A 200 11.05 15.51 3.43
CA ASN A 200 12.36 14.91 3.40
C ASN A 200 13.46 15.91 3.04
N THR A 201 14.38 16.14 3.95
CA THR A 201 15.50 17.09 3.76
C THR A 201 16.58 16.56 2.82
N ALA A 202 16.61 15.24 2.52
CA ALA A 202 17.53 14.67 1.54
C ALA A 202 17.18 15.02 0.09
N LEU A 203 15.97 15.55 -0.17
CA LEU A 203 15.46 15.85 -1.51
C LEU A 203 16.39 16.81 -2.28
N ALA A 204 16.85 17.88 -1.64
CA ALA A 204 17.71 18.87 -2.29
C ALA A 204 18.98 18.24 -2.88
N GLY A 205 19.65 17.37 -2.10
CA GLY A 205 20.84 16.69 -2.57
C GLY A 205 20.57 15.69 -3.72
N LEU A 206 19.39 15.07 -3.78
CA LEU A 206 18.98 14.27 -4.93
C LEU A 206 18.73 15.13 -6.16
N TYR A 207 18.06 16.27 -5.99
CA TYR A 207 17.79 17.19 -7.09
C TYR A 207 19.09 17.77 -7.67
N ASP A 208 20.08 18.11 -6.83
CA ASP A 208 21.39 18.56 -7.28
C ASP A 208 22.09 17.52 -8.17
N ILE A 209 22.12 16.25 -7.74
CA ILE A 209 22.78 15.18 -8.52
C ILE A 209 21.99 14.86 -9.81
N TRP A 210 20.66 14.90 -9.78
CA TRP A 210 19.84 14.72 -10.97
C TRP A 210 19.96 15.88 -11.96
N ALA A 211 20.06 17.10 -11.47
CA ALA A 211 20.30 18.29 -12.30
C ALA A 211 21.66 18.24 -13.01
N ALA A 212 22.69 17.71 -12.33
CA ALA A 212 24.04 17.51 -12.86
C ALA A 212 24.22 16.18 -13.66
N SER A 213 23.15 15.38 -13.79
CA SER A 213 23.19 14.10 -14.50
C SER A 213 23.64 14.24 -15.96
N GLY A 214 24.28 13.19 -16.51
CA GLY A 214 24.61 13.10 -17.94
C GLY A 214 23.42 12.75 -18.85
N GLN A 215 22.26 12.40 -18.27
CA GLN A 215 21.03 12.08 -19.01
C GLN A 215 19.86 12.94 -18.47
N PRO A 216 18.82 13.20 -19.27
CA PRO A 216 17.61 13.86 -18.79
C PRO A 216 16.95 13.06 -17.68
N VAL A 217 16.47 13.74 -16.65
CA VAL A 217 15.71 13.17 -15.53
C VAL A 217 14.38 13.87 -15.42
N LEU A 218 13.30 13.11 -15.45
CA LEU A 218 11.93 13.57 -15.20
C LEU A 218 11.44 13.01 -13.87
N CYS A 219 11.17 13.89 -12.91
CA CYS A 219 10.59 13.55 -11.62
C CYS A 219 9.11 13.93 -11.59
N LEU A 220 8.23 12.95 -11.50
CA LEU A 220 6.78 13.11 -11.35
C LEU A 220 6.43 13.07 -9.87
N VAL A 221 5.77 14.10 -9.37
CA VAL A 221 5.47 14.25 -7.94
C VAL A 221 3.97 14.41 -7.75
N PRO A 222 3.23 13.37 -7.32
CA PRO A 222 1.86 13.55 -6.87
C PRO A 222 1.77 14.54 -5.72
N GLU A 223 0.72 15.35 -5.70
CA GLU A 223 0.46 16.27 -4.58
C GLU A 223 0.52 15.52 -3.24
N GLY A 224 1.27 16.09 -2.30
CA GLY A 224 1.47 15.46 -1.01
C GLY A 224 2.41 16.26 -0.10
N ARG A 225 2.81 15.66 1.00
CA ARG A 225 3.58 16.29 2.07
C ARG A 225 4.99 16.74 1.66
N ILE A 226 5.51 16.25 0.52
CA ILE A 226 6.84 16.63 0.00
C ILE A 226 6.89 17.99 -0.70
N LEU A 227 5.72 18.57 -1.08
CA LEU A 227 5.66 19.79 -1.88
C LEU A 227 6.39 21.00 -1.27
N PRO A 228 6.36 21.25 0.05
CA PRO A 228 7.10 22.38 0.64
C PRO A 228 8.60 22.33 0.35
N GLN A 229 9.22 21.12 0.34
CA GLN A 229 10.64 20.98 0.04
C GLN A 229 10.95 21.25 -1.44
N ILE A 230 10.02 20.90 -2.34
CA ILE A 230 10.13 21.22 -3.77
C ILE A 230 10.08 22.74 -3.95
N GLY A 231 9.11 23.39 -3.34
CA GLY A 231 9.01 24.85 -3.35
C GLY A 231 10.26 25.52 -2.79
N GLN A 232 10.78 25.03 -1.68
CA GLN A 232 12.03 25.54 -1.09
C GLN A 232 13.21 25.42 -2.06
N TYR A 233 13.34 24.30 -2.76
CA TYR A 233 14.45 24.07 -3.70
C TYR A 233 14.38 25.00 -4.92
N PHE A 234 13.19 25.21 -5.49
CA PHE A 234 13.00 26.02 -6.70
C PHE A 234 12.64 27.49 -6.42
N GLY A 235 12.49 27.88 -5.16
CA GLY A 235 12.11 29.26 -4.79
C GLY A 235 10.63 29.57 -5.03
N ASP A 236 9.76 28.55 -5.11
CA ASP A 236 8.30 28.71 -5.23
C ASP A 236 7.64 28.60 -3.86
N VAL A 237 6.91 29.63 -3.46
CA VAL A 237 6.24 29.67 -2.15
C VAL A 237 4.96 28.86 -2.06
N ALA A 238 4.39 28.45 -3.20
CA ALA A 238 3.12 27.75 -3.28
C ALA A 238 3.08 26.70 -4.42
N PRO A 239 3.94 25.66 -4.37
CA PRO A 239 3.93 24.61 -5.34
C PRO A 239 2.60 23.85 -5.29
N ARG A 240 2.04 23.55 -6.45
CA ARG A 240 0.72 22.90 -6.57
C ARG A 240 0.66 22.03 -7.83
N ALA A 241 -0.40 21.27 -7.98
CA ALA A 241 -0.68 20.51 -9.20
C ALA A 241 -0.55 21.40 -10.45
N GLY A 242 0.13 20.86 -11.48
CA GLY A 242 0.48 21.56 -12.71
C GLY A 242 1.75 22.43 -12.63
N SER A 243 2.33 22.64 -11.43
CA SER A 243 3.64 23.30 -11.32
C SER A 243 4.72 22.46 -12.00
N SER A 244 5.56 23.11 -12.80
CA SER A 244 6.69 22.48 -13.49
C SER A 244 7.96 23.29 -13.29
N TYR A 245 9.05 22.60 -12.99
CA TYR A 245 10.35 23.19 -12.71
C TYR A 245 11.44 22.54 -13.54
N ALA A 246 12.50 23.26 -13.81
CA ALA A 246 13.68 22.73 -14.48
C ALA A 246 14.97 23.31 -13.87
N CYS A 247 15.96 22.44 -13.70
CA CYS A 247 17.32 22.81 -13.28
C CYS A 247 18.31 21.83 -13.91
N GLY A 248 19.21 22.31 -14.79
CA GLY A 248 20.10 21.42 -15.54
C GLY A 248 19.35 20.35 -16.32
N ASN A 249 19.69 19.11 -16.12
CA ASN A 249 19.00 17.97 -16.75
C ASN A 249 17.77 17.46 -15.97
N LEU A 250 17.46 18.04 -14.80
CA LEU A 250 16.28 17.72 -14.01
C LEU A 250 15.07 18.52 -14.47
N ARG A 251 13.97 17.83 -14.72
CA ARG A 251 12.62 18.40 -14.78
C ARG A 251 11.77 17.79 -13.67
N VAL A 252 11.02 18.62 -12.96
CA VAL A 252 10.06 18.18 -11.94
C VAL A 252 8.68 18.64 -12.36
N HIS A 253 7.71 17.72 -12.34
CA HIS A 253 6.31 18.03 -12.63
C HIS A 253 5.43 17.56 -11.48
N VAL A 254 4.64 18.50 -10.93
CA VAL A 254 3.71 18.21 -9.83
C VAL A 254 2.38 17.76 -10.43
N LEU A 255 2.03 16.52 -10.16
CA LEU A 255 0.74 15.94 -10.54
C LEU A 255 -0.35 16.31 -9.52
N PRO A 256 -1.63 16.41 -9.92
CA PRO A 256 -2.71 16.38 -8.96
C PRO A 256 -2.65 15.10 -8.12
N PHE A 257 -3.39 15.06 -7.02
CA PHE A 257 -3.52 13.81 -6.28
C PHE A 257 -4.10 12.74 -7.21
N VAL A 258 -3.46 11.58 -7.25
CA VAL A 258 -3.79 10.52 -8.21
C VAL A 258 -4.67 9.47 -7.52
N GLU A 259 -5.83 9.15 -8.11
CA GLU A 259 -6.67 8.05 -7.65
C GLU A 259 -5.88 6.74 -7.60
N GLN A 260 -6.28 5.87 -6.70
CA GLN A 260 -5.54 4.64 -6.37
C GLN A 260 -5.26 3.74 -7.59
N GLU A 261 -6.18 3.62 -8.54
CA GLU A 261 -5.98 2.79 -9.76
C GLU A 261 -4.97 3.43 -10.71
N ARG A 262 -5.05 4.73 -10.88
CA ARG A 262 -4.13 5.47 -11.75
C ARG A 262 -2.74 5.62 -11.16
N TYR A 263 -2.62 5.50 -9.84
CA TYR A 263 -1.33 5.47 -9.17
C TYR A 263 -0.49 4.26 -9.60
N ASP A 264 -1.12 3.13 -9.86
CA ASP A 264 -0.43 1.96 -10.41
C ASP A 264 0.19 2.26 -11.79
N GLU A 265 -0.55 2.94 -12.68
CA GLU A 265 -0.03 3.34 -14.00
C GLU A 265 1.18 4.29 -13.88
N LEU A 266 1.16 5.22 -12.92
CA LEU A 266 2.29 6.09 -12.62
C LEU A 266 3.54 5.29 -12.24
N LEU A 267 3.39 4.30 -11.37
CA LEU A 267 4.49 3.42 -10.96
C LEU A 267 5.01 2.58 -12.12
N TRP A 268 4.13 2.12 -13.03
CA TRP A 268 4.52 1.32 -14.20
C TRP A 268 5.22 2.17 -15.27
N ALA A 269 4.88 3.45 -15.37
CA ALA A 269 5.46 4.38 -16.32
C ALA A 269 6.86 4.86 -15.95
N CYS A 270 7.24 4.72 -14.66
CA CYS A 270 8.51 5.20 -14.13
C CYS A 270 9.56 4.08 -14.02
N ASP A 271 10.83 4.48 -14.11
CA ASP A 271 11.98 3.57 -14.03
C ASP A 271 12.44 3.35 -12.57
N VAL A 272 12.16 4.32 -11.68
CA VAL A 272 12.43 4.26 -10.24
C VAL A 272 11.29 4.89 -9.47
N ASN A 273 10.85 4.25 -8.40
CA ASN A 273 9.70 4.67 -7.62
C ASN A 273 10.07 4.99 -6.17
N TYR A 274 9.93 6.24 -5.75
CA TYR A 274 9.94 6.62 -4.34
C TYR A 274 8.52 6.54 -3.81
N VAL A 275 8.30 5.73 -2.78
CA VAL A 275 6.99 5.46 -2.21
C VAL A 275 7.01 5.59 -0.69
N ARG A 276 5.83 5.76 -0.06
CA ARG A 276 5.68 5.89 1.38
C ARG A 276 4.51 5.06 1.92
N GLY A 277 4.48 4.87 3.23
CA GLY A 277 3.40 4.11 3.87
C GLY A 277 3.37 2.65 3.42
N GLU A 278 2.24 1.97 3.56
CA GLU A 278 2.14 0.53 3.26
C GLU A 278 1.54 0.25 1.88
N ASP A 279 0.40 0.85 1.51
CA ASP A 279 -0.24 0.59 0.22
C ASP A 279 0.70 0.86 -0.95
N SER A 280 1.29 2.07 -1.02
CA SER A 280 2.20 2.42 -2.11
C SER A 280 3.50 1.59 -2.13
N CYS A 281 3.98 1.12 -0.98
CA CYS A 281 5.11 0.20 -0.89
C CYS A 281 4.78 -1.15 -1.54
N VAL A 282 3.59 -1.70 -1.26
CA VAL A 282 3.12 -2.94 -1.91
C VAL A 282 2.97 -2.74 -3.42
N ARG A 283 2.38 -1.62 -3.85
CA ARG A 283 2.18 -1.32 -5.28
C ARG A 283 3.49 -1.14 -6.05
N ALA A 284 4.51 -0.52 -5.42
CA ALA A 284 5.84 -0.40 -6.03
C ALA A 284 6.50 -1.76 -6.30
N GLN A 285 6.28 -2.74 -5.43
CA GLN A 285 6.77 -4.11 -5.66
C GLN A 285 6.07 -4.76 -6.86
N TRP A 286 4.76 -4.56 -7.01
CA TRP A 286 3.99 -5.05 -8.17
C TRP A 286 4.32 -4.33 -9.47
N ALA A 287 4.82 -3.08 -9.41
CA ALA A 287 5.34 -2.39 -10.60
C ALA A 287 6.57 -3.07 -11.19
N ALA A 288 7.24 -3.92 -10.44
CA ALA A 288 8.45 -4.67 -10.85
C ALA A 288 9.56 -3.73 -11.35
N ARG A 289 9.75 -2.61 -10.67
CA ARG A 289 10.77 -1.60 -10.90
C ARG A 289 11.54 -1.33 -9.61
N PRO A 290 12.79 -0.87 -9.67
CA PRO A 290 13.51 -0.40 -8.49
C PRO A 290 12.70 0.63 -7.72
N PHE A 291 12.65 0.51 -6.41
CA PHE A 291 11.89 1.45 -5.57
C PHE A 291 12.64 1.77 -4.29
N ILE A 292 12.26 2.88 -3.68
CA ILE A 292 12.76 3.35 -2.39
C ILE A 292 11.57 3.58 -1.47
N TRP A 293 11.50 2.86 -0.37
CA TRP A 293 10.42 2.99 0.59
C TRP A 293 10.78 3.99 1.69
N GLN A 294 10.02 5.06 1.80
CA GLN A 294 10.04 5.92 2.96
C GLN A 294 9.04 5.36 3.98
N ILE A 295 9.56 4.70 4.99
CA ILE A 295 8.73 4.11 6.04
C ILE A 295 8.11 5.21 6.91
N TYR A 296 6.88 4.97 7.41
CA TYR A 296 6.21 5.93 8.31
C TYR A 296 7.00 6.06 9.63
N PRO A 297 7.40 7.28 10.01
CA PRO A 297 8.12 7.49 11.26
C PRO A 297 7.25 7.15 12.47
N GLN A 298 7.71 6.23 13.31
CA GLN A 298 7.05 5.84 14.54
C GLN A 298 7.82 6.36 15.76
N HIS A 299 7.10 6.59 16.86
CA HIS A 299 7.74 6.87 18.14
C HIS A 299 8.66 5.70 18.54
N ASP A 300 9.70 5.97 19.30
CA ASP A 300 10.68 4.99 19.77
C ASP A 300 11.54 4.31 18.69
N ALA A 301 11.59 4.89 17.49
CA ALA A 301 12.43 4.44 16.38
C ALA A 301 12.20 2.97 15.92
N VAL A 302 11.05 2.36 16.23
CA VAL A 302 10.71 0.97 15.87
C VAL A 302 10.66 0.75 14.36
N HIS A 303 10.31 1.79 13.60
CA HIS A 303 10.29 1.75 12.14
C HIS A 303 11.65 1.40 11.52
N TRP A 304 12.77 1.66 12.21
CA TRP A 304 14.10 1.27 11.73
C TRP A 304 14.30 -0.25 11.68
N ASN A 305 13.75 -0.97 12.65
CA ASN A 305 13.80 -2.43 12.67
C ASN A 305 12.98 -3.02 11.52
N LYS A 306 11.79 -2.46 11.26
CA LYS A 306 10.97 -2.84 10.11
C LYS A 306 11.69 -2.61 8.77
N LEU A 307 12.33 -1.44 8.62
CA LEU A 307 13.08 -1.10 7.41
C LEU A 307 14.25 -2.06 7.20
N GLN A 308 15.03 -2.32 8.26
CA GLN A 308 16.18 -3.24 8.19
C GLN A 308 15.72 -4.66 7.87
N ALA A 309 14.69 -5.17 8.54
CA ALA A 309 14.15 -6.50 8.29
C ALA A 309 13.70 -6.69 6.83
N PHE A 310 13.05 -5.66 6.26
CA PHE A 310 12.69 -5.70 4.84
C PHE A 310 13.93 -5.69 3.93
N LEU A 311 14.92 -4.82 4.20
CA LEU A 311 16.14 -4.76 3.41
C LEU A 311 16.97 -6.06 3.49
N ASP A 312 17.02 -6.67 4.67
CA ASP A 312 17.72 -7.96 4.85
C ASP A 312 17.07 -9.06 3.99
N LEU A 313 15.75 -9.08 3.91
CA LEU A 313 15.02 -10.03 3.09
C LEU A 313 15.14 -9.72 1.59
N TYR A 314 14.92 -8.46 1.20
CA TYR A 314 14.90 -8.02 -0.20
C TYR A 314 16.27 -8.17 -0.86
N ASN A 315 17.35 -7.90 -0.13
CA ASN A 315 18.72 -7.86 -0.68
C ASN A 315 19.39 -9.23 -0.84
N VAL A 316 18.80 -10.31 -0.30
CA VAL A 316 19.43 -11.66 -0.33
C VAL A 316 19.95 -12.08 -1.71
N PRO A 317 19.22 -11.88 -2.83
CA PRO A 317 19.68 -12.32 -4.14
C PRO A 317 20.61 -11.33 -4.86
N LEU A 318 20.81 -10.12 -4.31
CA LEU A 318 21.63 -9.08 -4.95
C LEU A 318 23.13 -9.33 -4.77
N SER A 319 23.92 -8.86 -5.74
CA SER A 319 25.38 -8.75 -5.56
C SER A 319 25.72 -7.83 -4.39
N ALA A 320 26.90 -7.97 -3.82
CA ALA A 320 27.36 -7.13 -2.71
C ALA A 320 27.31 -5.62 -3.08
N ALA A 321 27.66 -5.27 -4.32
CA ALA A 321 27.63 -3.89 -4.80
C ALA A 321 26.21 -3.35 -4.91
N ALA A 322 25.27 -4.10 -5.52
CA ALA A 322 23.88 -3.69 -5.65
C ALA A 322 23.18 -3.63 -4.29
N SER A 323 23.42 -4.59 -3.40
CA SER A 323 22.91 -4.59 -2.03
C SER A 323 23.39 -3.37 -1.24
N GLN A 324 24.67 -3.03 -1.31
CA GLN A 324 25.22 -1.85 -0.64
C GLN A 324 24.62 -0.55 -1.20
N ALA A 325 24.47 -0.44 -2.52
CA ALA A 325 23.89 0.71 -3.19
C ALA A 325 22.42 0.90 -2.78
N MET A 326 21.64 -0.19 -2.77
CA MET A 326 20.24 -0.20 -2.35
C MET A 326 20.09 0.23 -0.89
N GLN A 327 20.83 -0.42 0.02
CA GLN A 327 20.83 -0.09 1.45
C GLN A 327 21.26 1.37 1.68
N GLY A 328 22.34 1.81 1.02
CA GLY A 328 22.84 3.17 1.13
C GLY A 328 21.77 4.21 0.80
N LEU A 329 21.07 4.04 -0.34
CA LEU A 329 20.04 4.98 -0.75
C LEU A 329 18.80 4.95 0.17
N TRP A 330 18.35 3.75 0.57
CA TRP A 330 17.18 3.63 1.45
C TRP A 330 17.46 4.22 2.83
N TRP A 331 18.62 3.95 3.43
CA TRP A 331 18.98 4.52 4.73
C TRP A 331 19.13 6.03 4.69
N THR A 332 19.84 6.57 3.68
CA THR A 332 20.04 8.03 3.55
C THR A 332 18.74 8.77 3.26
N TRP A 333 17.85 8.17 2.44
CA TRP A 333 16.52 8.72 2.19
C TRP A 333 15.67 8.74 3.46
N ASN A 334 15.61 7.65 4.20
CA ASN A 334 14.80 7.57 5.42
C ASN A 334 15.36 8.44 6.56
N ARG A 335 16.68 8.68 6.61
CA ARG A 335 17.31 9.59 7.56
C ARG A 335 17.18 11.07 7.17
N GLY A 336 16.80 11.35 5.94
CA GLY A 336 16.65 12.72 5.44
C GLY A 336 17.97 13.40 5.06
N GLU A 337 19.06 12.65 4.88
CA GLU A 337 20.37 13.24 4.55
C GLU A 337 21.25 12.32 3.70
N GLY A 338 22.05 12.88 2.84
CA GLY A 338 23.09 12.18 2.09
C GLY A 338 22.64 11.38 0.88
N ALA A 339 21.36 11.34 0.54
CA ALA A 339 20.83 10.54 -0.57
C ALA A 339 21.48 10.86 -1.94
N GLY A 340 21.76 12.13 -2.22
CA GLY A 340 22.46 12.52 -3.45
C GLY A 340 23.86 11.95 -3.57
N ARG A 341 24.57 11.75 -2.46
CA ARG A 341 25.95 11.20 -2.49
C ARG A 341 25.98 9.71 -2.87
N VAL A 342 24.95 8.96 -2.50
CA VAL A 342 24.87 7.50 -2.76
C VAL A 342 24.09 7.18 -4.03
N TRP A 343 23.41 8.15 -4.61
CA TRP A 343 22.65 7.98 -5.85
C TRP A 343 23.47 7.41 -7.02
N PRO A 344 24.74 7.84 -7.27
CA PRO A 344 25.50 7.30 -8.40
C PRO A 344 25.69 5.78 -8.33
N ASP A 345 25.92 5.22 -7.13
CA ASP A 345 26.08 3.78 -6.93
C ASP A 345 24.78 3.04 -7.21
N PHE A 346 23.64 3.60 -6.73
CA PHE A 346 22.33 3.06 -7.04
C PHE A 346 21.99 3.12 -8.54
N ALA A 347 22.31 4.23 -9.18
CA ALA A 347 22.11 4.39 -10.63
C ALA A 347 22.96 3.41 -11.45
N ALA A 348 24.19 3.12 -11.03
CA ALA A 348 25.06 2.14 -11.65
C ALA A 348 24.55 0.69 -11.47
N ALA A 349 23.89 0.38 -10.36
CA ALA A 349 23.31 -0.94 -10.08
C ALA A 349 21.91 -1.14 -10.67
N ARG A 350 21.33 -0.13 -11.34
CA ARG A 350 19.90 -0.10 -11.74
C ARG A 350 19.46 -1.30 -12.57
N ASP A 351 20.27 -1.80 -13.49
CA ASP A 351 19.91 -2.93 -14.32
C ASP A 351 19.72 -4.21 -13.48
N GLU A 352 20.67 -4.52 -12.59
CA GLU A 352 20.55 -5.62 -11.64
C GLU A 352 19.34 -5.45 -10.71
N LEU A 353 19.12 -4.24 -10.19
CA LEU A 353 17.98 -3.92 -9.34
C LEU A 353 16.65 -4.08 -10.07
N ASN A 354 16.59 -3.77 -11.36
CA ASN A 354 15.39 -3.96 -12.18
C ASN A 354 15.09 -5.45 -12.43
N GLU A 355 16.10 -6.25 -12.75
CA GLU A 355 15.94 -7.71 -12.88
C GLU A 355 15.50 -8.34 -11.56
N HIS A 356 16.09 -7.89 -10.46
CA HIS A 356 15.73 -8.34 -9.13
C HIS A 356 14.26 -7.96 -8.79
N ALA A 357 13.83 -6.72 -9.05
CA ALA A 357 12.46 -6.27 -8.79
C ALA A 357 11.41 -7.12 -9.56
N GLN A 358 11.72 -7.48 -10.81
CA GLN A 358 10.87 -8.37 -11.61
C GLN A 358 10.79 -9.78 -11.01
N HIS A 359 11.93 -10.32 -10.55
CA HIS A 359 11.97 -11.64 -9.92
C HIS A 359 11.21 -11.63 -8.58
N TRP A 360 11.43 -10.62 -7.77
CA TRP A 360 10.79 -10.41 -6.49
C TRP A 360 9.26 -10.34 -6.60
N ALA A 361 8.74 -9.54 -7.53
CA ALA A 361 7.29 -9.45 -7.78
C ALA A 361 6.68 -10.82 -8.11
N ARG A 362 7.34 -11.60 -8.98
CA ARG A 362 6.87 -12.97 -9.33
C ARG A 362 6.90 -13.92 -8.12
N GLN A 363 7.92 -13.83 -7.29
CA GLN A 363 8.05 -14.65 -6.08
C GLN A 363 6.94 -14.36 -5.07
N LEU A 364 6.66 -13.08 -4.83
CA LEU A 364 5.62 -12.65 -3.89
C LEU A 364 4.20 -12.99 -4.35
N ALA A 365 3.95 -13.05 -5.65
CA ALA A 365 2.63 -13.31 -6.20
C ALA A 365 2.01 -14.66 -5.78
N ALA A 366 2.86 -15.61 -5.35
CA ALA A 366 2.40 -16.91 -4.87
C ALA A 366 1.71 -16.84 -3.47
N ASN A 367 1.70 -15.68 -2.82
CA ASN A 367 1.17 -15.49 -1.46
C ASN A 367 0.21 -14.28 -1.42
N ASN A 368 -1.08 -14.52 -1.74
CA ASN A 368 -2.10 -13.48 -1.86
C ASN A 368 -2.87 -13.29 -0.54
N LEU A 369 -2.91 -12.05 -0.05
CA LEU A 369 -3.51 -11.70 1.24
C LEU A 369 -5.02 -12.01 1.29
N ALA A 370 -5.78 -11.64 0.27
CA ALA A 370 -7.23 -11.84 0.26
C ALA A 370 -7.59 -13.33 0.26
N LEU A 371 -6.91 -14.13 -0.57
CA LEU A 371 -7.09 -15.59 -0.60
C LEU A 371 -6.74 -16.21 0.75
N ASN A 372 -5.62 -15.84 1.34
CA ASN A 372 -5.18 -16.41 2.62
C ASN A 372 -6.11 -16.03 3.79
N LEU A 373 -6.69 -14.82 3.75
CA LEU A 373 -7.72 -14.39 4.71
C LEU A 373 -8.97 -15.27 4.60
N LEU A 374 -9.46 -15.48 3.39
CA LEU A 374 -10.65 -16.30 3.13
C LEU A 374 -10.42 -17.78 3.52
N ASP A 375 -9.31 -18.36 3.09
CA ASP A 375 -8.97 -19.73 3.44
C ASP A 375 -8.88 -19.92 4.96
N PHE A 376 -8.28 -18.95 5.65
CA PHE A 376 -8.21 -18.98 7.11
C PHE A 376 -9.59 -18.84 7.75
N SER A 377 -10.43 -17.91 7.28
CA SER A 377 -11.78 -17.72 7.82
C SER A 377 -12.65 -18.98 7.63
N GLN A 378 -12.60 -19.60 6.46
CA GLN A 378 -13.30 -20.86 6.20
C GLN A 378 -12.85 -21.99 7.14
N LYS A 379 -11.53 -22.09 7.37
CA LYS A 379 -10.98 -23.08 8.30
C LYS A 379 -11.52 -22.88 9.72
N ILE A 380 -11.58 -21.64 10.21
CA ILE A 380 -12.16 -21.34 11.51
C ILE A 380 -13.65 -21.65 11.55
N GLY A 381 -14.41 -21.30 10.50
CA GLY A 381 -15.83 -21.63 10.39
C GLY A 381 -16.09 -23.14 10.52
N ARG A 382 -15.35 -23.95 9.78
CA ARG A 382 -15.44 -25.43 9.84
C ARG A 382 -15.10 -26.01 11.21
N MET A 383 -14.07 -25.50 11.86
CA MET A 383 -13.69 -25.94 13.21
C MET A 383 -14.82 -25.67 14.21
N ARG A 384 -15.46 -24.50 14.17
CA ARG A 384 -16.59 -24.16 15.03
C ARG A 384 -17.83 -25.03 14.76
N ALA A 385 -18.14 -25.33 13.49
CA ALA A 385 -19.26 -26.19 13.13
C ALA A 385 -19.09 -27.59 13.72
N ILE A 386 -17.90 -28.19 13.65
CA ILE A 386 -17.58 -29.49 14.22
C ILE A 386 -17.73 -29.48 15.75
N GLU A 387 -17.30 -28.44 16.43
CA GLU A 387 -17.42 -28.31 17.89
C GLU A 387 -18.90 -28.25 18.35
N ILE A 388 -19.78 -27.62 17.55
CA ILE A 388 -21.22 -27.54 17.84
C ILE A 388 -21.91 -28.89 17.60
N GLU A 389 -21.57 -29.61 16.52
CA GLU A 389 -22.14 -30.91 16.21
C GLU A 389 -21.68 -32.03 17.19
N GLY A 390 -20.57 -31.83 17.88
CA GLY A 390 -20.00 -32.77 18.85
C GLY A 390 -20.49 -32.62 20.29
N GLN A 391 -21.31 -31.60 20.57
CA GLN A 391 -21.95 -31.35 21.87
C GLN A 391 -23.41 -31.79 21.89
#